data_61440b4980c3d9e097ec2e8c64352682
#
_entry.id   61440b4980c3d9e097ec2e8c64352682
#
_cell.length_a   1.000
_cell.length_b   1.000
_cell.length_c   1.000
_cell.angle_alpha   90.00
_cell.angle_beta   90.00
_cell.angle_gamma   90.00
#
_symmetry.space_group_name_H-M   'P 1'
#
loop_
_entity.id
_entity.type
_entity.pdbx_description
1 polymer ?
#
loop_
_entity_poly.entity_id
_entity_poly.type
_entity_poly.pdbx_seq_one_letter_code
_entity_poly.pdbx_strand_id
1 'polypeptide(L)'
;PHVVLTGEDAQGGYEILRSSFPGHLVTRADACEDFGDEGAFDRITPHLLDVAKAHRVKVDTRGDHLLTKEGRTVYLGAPSSATRLRLYDKAAELRFKFAADPVRLAQVPQYLTRLEAQVRPQTREARLRFSTIEPMEVMGSSTWLRALWRLVAGLELQPVQVGKGYRQADDERAYAYLLSQYGGLLRRLHRDLGGWDCVGLQLGHDLAERDRATPSH
;
A
#
# COMPACT_ATOMS: atom_id res chain seq x y z
N PRO A 1 -24.36 12.39 -1.18
CA PRO A 1 -24.60 11.01 -1.53
C PRO A 1 -23.30 10.22 -1.61
N HIS A 2 -23.34 8.93 -1.31
CA HIS A 2 -22.22 8.01 -1.42
C HIS A 2 -22.56 6.96 -2.48
N VAL A 3 -21.68 6.75 -3.46
CA VAL A 3 -21.85 5.80 -4.55
C VAL A 3 -20.76 4.75 -4.46
N VAL A 4 -21.13 3.48 -4.58
CA VAL A 4 -20.19 2.36 -4.65
C VAL A 4 -20.47 1.61 -5.95
N LEU A 5 -19.46 1.47 -6.78
CA LEU A 5 -19.51 0.73 -8.04
C LEU A 5 -18.65 -0.53 -7.89
N THR A 6 -19.22 -1.69 -8.19
CA THR A 6 -18.52 -2.98 -8.05
C THR A 6 -18.97 -3.93 -9.17
N GLY A 7 -18.11 -4.92 -9.48
CA GLY A 7 -18.45 -5.93 -10.48
C GLY A 7 -18.13 -5.49 -11.90
N GLU A 8 -18.73 -6.17 -12.85
CA GLU A 8 -18.45 -6.02 -14.29
C GLU A 8 -18.83 -4.64 -14.82
N ASP A 9 -19.91 -4.05 -14.29
CA ASP A 9 -20.42 -2.74 -14.71
C ASP A 9 -19.67 -1.55 -14.05
N ALA A 10 -18.70 -1.81 -13.20
CA ALA A 10 -18.02 -0.74 -12.45
C ALA A 10 -17.32 0.26 -13.37
N GLN A 11 -16.74 -0.19 -14.48
CA GLN A 11 -16.05 0.66 -15.44
C GLN A 11 -17.05 1.62 -16.12
N GLY A 12 -18.16 1.10 -16.66
CA GLY A 12 -19.19 1.93 -17.28
C GLY A 12 -19.86 2.91 -16.30
N GLY A 13 -20.14 2.44 -15.08
CA GLY A 13 -20.63 3.29 -14.01
C GLY A 13 -19.67 4.42 -13.63
N TYR A 14 -18.38 4.15 -13.65
CA TYR A 14 -17.34 5.15 -13.37
C TYR A 14 -17.27 6.22 -14.47
N GLU A 15 -17.41 5.84 -15.74
CA GLU A 15 -17.45 6.79 -16.87
C GLU A 15 -18.67 7.70 -16.79
N ILE A 16 -19.85 7.15 -16.44
CA ILE A 16 -21.06 7.94 -16.18
C ILE A 16 -20.83 8.92 -15.03
N LEU A 17 -20.21 8.46 -13.94
CA LEU A 17 -19.93 9.30 -12.77
C LEU A 17 -18.98 10.46 -13.13
N ARG A 18 -17.94 10.19 -13.90
CA ARG A 18 -16.99 11.20 -14.41
C ARG A 18 -17.68 12.29 -15.22
N SER A 19 -18.51 11.88 -16.17
CA SER A 19 -19.18 12.81 -17.10
C SER A 19 -20.28 13.62 -16.42
N SER A 20 -21.08 12.99 -15.57
CA SER A 20 -22.26 13.61 -14.96
C SER A 20 -21.96 14.41 -13.69
N PHE A 21 -20.90 14.06 -12.97
CA PHE A 21 -20.53 14.68 -11.69
C PHE A 21 -19.05 15.08 -11.66
N PRO A 22 -18.61 16.01 -12.51
CA PRO A 22 -17.22 16.47 -12.49
C PRO A 22 -16.87 17.04 -11.12
N GLY A 23 -15.74 16.65 -10.58
CA GLY A 23 -15.30 17.08 -9.26
C GLY A 23 -15.83 16.23 -8.09
N HIS A 24 -16.44 15.07 -8.35
CA HIS A 24 -16.70 14.08 -7.28
C HIS A 24 -15.41 13.66 -6.60
N LEU A 25 -15.51 13.24 -5.34
CA LEU A 25 -14.35 12.87 -4.53
C LEU A 25 -14.30 11.35 -4.36
N VAL A 26 -13.26 10.72 -4.89
CA VAL A 26 -13.05 9.28 -4.74
C VAL A 26 -12.43 8.99 -3.36
N THR A 27 -13.08 8.15 -2.57
CA THR A 27 -12.59 7.71 -1.26
C THR A 27 -11.86 6.40 -1.31
N ARG A 28 -12.11 5.59 -2.35
CA ARG A 28 -11.44 4.32 -2.64
C ARG A 28 -11.49 4.05 -4.14
N ALA A 29 -10.38 3.60 -4.67
CA ALA A 29 -10.28 3.06 -6.02
C ALA A 29 -9.57 1.70 -5.94
N ASP A 30 -10.14 0.70 -6.58
CA ASP A 30 -9.54 -0.61 -6.72
C ASP A 30 -9.23 -0.83 -8.21
N ALA A 31 -7.98 -1.15 -8.52
CA ALA A 31 -7.54 -1.52 -9.85
C ALA A 31 -7.00 -2.94 -9.83
N CYS A 32 -7.32 -3.73 -10.84
CA CYS A 32 -6.91 -5.12 -10.87
C CYS A 32 -6.36 -5.51 -12.24
N GLU A 33 -5.49 -6.52 -12.21
CA GLU A 33 -4.97 -7.23 -13.38
C GLU A 33 -5.22 -8.72 -13.20
N ASP A 34 -5.70 -9.37 -14.24
CA ASP A 34 -6.07 -10.77 -14.27
C ASP A 34 -5.08 -11.60 -15.09
N PHE A 35 -4.61 -12.70 -14.51
CA PHE A 35 -3.69 -13.66 -15.14
C PHE A 35 -4.41 -14.99 -15.31
N GLY A 36 -4.62 -15.40 -16.56
CA GLY A 36 -5.34 -16.62 -16.92
C GLY A 36 -4.46 -17.87 -17.07
N ASP A 37 -3.16 -17.77 -16.84
CA ASP A 37 -2.22 -18.86 -16.96
C ASP A 37 -2.14 -19.72 -15.69
N GLU A 38 -1.91 -21.02 -15.88
CA GLU A 38 -1.65 -21.95 -14.80
C GLU A 38 -0.39 -21.53 -14.03
N GLY A 39 -0.44 -21.58 -12.70
CA GLY A 39 0.71 -21.24 -11.88
C GLY A 39 1.00 -19.73 -11.72
N ALA A 40 0.17 -18.83 -12.27
CA ALA A 40 0.36 -17.39 -12.10
C ALA A 40 0.51 -16.97 -10.64
N PHE A 41 -0.28 -17.55 -9.74
CA PHE A 41 -0.19 -17.27 -8.31
C PHE A 41 1.19 -17.59 -7.73
N ASP A 42 1.71 -18.78 -8.07
CA ASP A 42 3.01 -19.26 -7.55
C ASP A 42 4.17 -18.49 -8.19
N ARG A 43 4.04 -18.07 -9.45
CA ARG A 43 5.03 -17.24 -10.17
C ARG A 43 5.11 -15.81 -9.62
N ILE A 44 3.97 -15.21 -9.28
CA ILE A 44 3.91 -13.81 -8.85
C ILE A 44 4.25 -13.68 -7.35
N THR A 45 3.89 -14.65 -6.52
CA THR A 45 4.08 -14.60 -5.06
C THR A 45 5.52 -14.27 -4.64
N PRO A 46 6.59 -14.86 -5.18
CA PRO A 46 7.96 -14.51 -4.82
C PRO A 46 8.26 -13.02 -5.03
N HIS A 47 7.82 -12.43 -6.13
CA HIS A 47 8.02 -11.00 -6.39
C HIS A 47 7.31 -10.10 -5.36
N LEU A 48 6.11 -10.51 -4.89
CA LEU A 48 5.43 -9.82 -3.80
C LEU A 48 6.27 -9.85 -2.52
N LEU A 49 6.81 -11.00 -2.17
CA LEU A 49 7.60 -11.18 -0.95
C LEU A 49 8.92 -10.41 -1.01
N ASP A 50 9.60 -10.40 -2.16
CA ASP A 50 10.83 -9.64 -2.36
C ASP A 50 10.58 -8.13 -2.21
N VAL A 51 9.51 -7.63 -2.84
CA VAL A 51 9.11 -6.21 -2.71
C VAL A 51 8.70 -5.89 -1.27
N ALA A 52 7.94 -6.77 -0.61
CA ALA A 52 7.53 -6.57 0.77
C ALA A 52 8.75 -6.47 1.70
N LYS A 53 9.74 -7.34 1.50
CA LYS A 53 11.00 -7.32 2.26
C LYS A 53 11.79 -6.04 1.99
N ALA A 54 12.02 -5.69 0.72
CA ALA A 54 12.79 -4.52 0.32
C ALA A 54 12.20 -3.20 0.83
N HIS A 55 10.88 -3.09 0.85
CA HIS A 55 10.14 -1.89 1.23
C HIS A 55 9.54 -1.95 2.65
N ARG A 56 9.82 -2.99 3.42
CA ARG A 56 9.28 -3.21 4.78
C ARG A 56 7.75 -3.12 4.83
N VAL A 57 7.09 -3.69 3.83
CA VAL A 57 5.63 -3.74 3.75
C VAL A 57 5.12 -4.96 4.51
N LYS A 58 4.09 -4.78 5.32
CA LYS A 58 3.46 -5.89 6.04
C LYS A 58 2.87 -6.90 5.06
N VAL A 59 3.14 -8.20 5.29
CA VAL A 59 2.53 -9.32 4.57
C VAL A 59 1.52 -10.00 5.48
N ASP A 60 0.39 -10.42 4.92
CA ASP A 60 -0.60 -11.28 5.55
C ASP A 60 -1.06 -12.32 4.52
N THR A 61 -1.35 -13.53 4.96
CA THR A 61 -1.78 -14.62 4.06
C THR A 61 -3.05 -15.27 4.58
N ARG A 62 -3.90 -15.73 3.66
CA ARG A 62 -5.13 -16.47 3.98
C ARG A 62 -5.29 -17.63 3.01
N GLY A 63 -6.08 -18.63 3.43
CA GLY A 63 -6.28 -19.86 2.68
C GLY A 63 -5.19 -20.89 2.95
N ASP A 64 -5.28 -22.01 2.26
CA ASP A 64 -4.32 -23.11 2.41
C ASP A 64 -3.16 -22.95 1.42
N HIS A 65 -2.01 -22.56 1.92
CA HIS A 65 -0.77 -22.39 1.13
C HIS A 65 0.09 -23.66 1.09
N LEU A 66 -0.23 -24.67 1.90
CA LEU A 66 0.64 -25.81 2.14
C LEU A 66 0.14 -27.11 1.50
N LEU A 67 -1.13 -27.43 1.67
CA LEU A 67 -1.69 -28.73 1.31
C LEU A 67 -2.53 -28.67 0.03
N THR A 68 -3.71 -28.07 0.10
CA THR A 68 -4.68 -28.06 -1.01
C THR A 68 -4.44 -26.94 -2.00
N LYS A 69 -3.75 -25.88 -1.58
CA LYS A 69 -3.56 -24.62 -2.31
C LYS A 69 -4.87 -23.92 -2.68
N GLU A 70 -5.95 -24.20 -1.95
CA GLU A 70 -7.27 -23.61 -2.20
C GLU A 70 -7.46 -22.27 -1.48
N GLY A 71 -8.15 -21.34 -2.15
CA GLY A 71 -8.55 -20.04 -1.60
C GLY A 71 -7.39 -19.17 -1.15
N ARG A 72 -6.19 -19.40 -1.71
CA ARG A 72 -4.97 -18.66 -1.35
C ARG A 72 -5.11 -17.18 -1.64
N THR A 73 -4.70 -16.38 -0.66
CA THR A 73 -4.58 -14.93 -0.80
C THR A 73 -3.32 -14.44 -0.11
N VAL A 74 -2.56 -13.60 -0.78
CA VAL A 74 -1.43 -12.85 -0.20
C VAL A 74 -1.79 -11.37 -0.19
N TYR A 75 -1.67 -10.73 0.96
CA TYR A 75 -1.88 -9.30 1.12
C TYR A 75 -0.55 -8.59 1.38
N LEU A 76 -0.37 -7.45 0.75
CA LEU A 76 0.68 -6.48 1.06
C LEU A 76 0.03 -5.19 1.59
N GLY A 77 0.54 -4.69 2.71
CA GLY A 77 -0.01 -3.53 3.40
C GLY A 77 -1.08 -3.88 4.45
N ALA A 78 -1.12 -3.09 5.51
CA ALA A 78 -2.12 -3.25 6.56
C ALA A 78 -3.53 -2.87 6.06
N PRO A 79 -4.62 -3.38 6.67
CA PRO A 79 -5.99 -2.99 6.30
C PRO A 79 -6.25 -1.49 6.35
N SER A 80 -5.56 -0.76 7.24
CA SER A 80 -5.67 0.70 7.40
C SER A 80 -4.75 1.50 6.48
N SER A 81 -3.88 0.84 5.70
CA SER A 81 -2.95 1.54 4.79
C SER A 81 -3.68 2.26 3.67
N ALA A 82 -3.11 3.40 3.23
CA ALA A 82 -3.60 4.13 2.08
C ALA A 82 -3.53 3.31 0.79
N THR A 83 -2.53 2.44 0.67
CA THR A 83 -2.38 1.47 -0.42
C THR A 83 -2.25 0.07 0.17
N ARG A 84 -3.06 -0.83 -0.33
CA ARG A 84 -3.03 -2.26 -0.02
C ARG A 84 -3.13 -3.05 -1.31
N LEU A 85 -2.47 -4.19 -1.38
CA LEU A 85 -2.54 -5.11 -2.50
C LEU A 85 -3.03 -6.46 -2.03
N ARG A 86 -3.72 -7.18 -2.89
CA ARG A 86 -4.00 -8.62 -2.75
C ARG A 86 -3.72 -9.37 -4.04
N LEU A 87 -3.07 -10.50 -3.92
CA LEU A 87 -2.97 -11.53 -4.95
C LEU A 87 -3.83 -12.71 -4.50
N TYR A 88 -4.75 -13.19 -5.34
CA TYR A 88 -5.64 -14.27 -4.94
C TYR A 88 -6.15 -15.11 -6.11
N ASP A 89 -6.57 -16.33 -5.79
CA ASP A 89 -7.25 -17.22 -6.74
C ASP A 89 -8.68 -16.71 -7.01
N LYS A 90 -8.81 -15.96 -8.09
CA LYS A 90 -10.10 -15.40 -8.52
C LYS A 90 -11.03 -16.48 -9.08
N ALA A 91 -10.49 -17.53 -9.68
CA ALA A 91 -11.30 -18.63 -10.18
C ALA A 91 -11.98 -19.38 -9.02
N ALA A 92 -11.26 -19.64 -7.92
CA ALA A 92 -11.85 -20.24 -6.73
C ALA A 92 -12.94 -19.36 -6.12
N GLU A 93 -12.70 -18.05 -6.01
CA GLU A 93 -13.73 -17.09 -5.53
C GLU A 93 -14.99 -17.14 -6.40
N LEU A 94 -14.83 -17.13 -7.73
CA LEU A 94 -15.96 -17.16 -8.66
C LEU A 94 -16.72 -18.50 -8.60
N ARG A 95 -16.02 -19.63 -8.51
CA ARG A 95 -16.66 -20.94 -8.30
C ARG A 95 -17.48 -20.98 -7.03
N PHE A 96 -16.95 -20.46 -5.94
CA PHE A 96 -17.69 -20.35 -4.69
C PHE A 96 -18.91 -19.42 -4.84
N LYS A 97 -18.73 -18.26 -5.45
CA LYS A 97 -19.81 -17.28 -5.68
C LYS A 97 -20.94 -17.85 -6.54
N PHE A 98 -20.62 -18.63 -7.57
CA PHE A 98 -21.57 -19.17 -8.53
C PHE A 98 -21.94 -20.64 -8.28
N ALA A 99 -21.62 -21.19 -7.12
CA ALA A 99 -21.89 -22.60 -6.80
C ALA A 99 -23.36 -23.01 -6.97
N ALA A 100 -24.30 -22.11 -6.78
CA ALA A 100 -25.74 -22.31 -6.99
C ALA A 100 -26.25 -21.94 -8.40
N ASP A 101 -25.37 -21.44 -9.30
CA ASP A 101 -25.72 -21.05 -10.66
C ASP A 101 -24.90 -21.85 -11.68
N PRO A 102 -25.41 -22.97 -12.19
CA PRO A 102 -24.67 -23.84 -13.09
C PRO A 102 -24.23 -23.16 -14.38
N VAL A 103 -25.00 -22.18 -14.88
CA VAL A 103 -24.70 -21.46 -16.13
C VAL A 103 -23.45 -20.58 -15.93
N ARG A 104 -23.45 -19.79 -14.87
CA ARG A 104 -22.29 -18.93 -14.54
C ARG A 104 -21.09 -19.76 -14.06
N LEU A 105 -21.33 -20.84 -13.32
CA LEU A 105 -20.28 -21.75 -12.88
C LEU A 105 -19.51 -22.35 -14.06
N ALA A 106 -20.23 -22.75 -15.11
CA ALA A 106 -19.62 -23.28 -16.35
C ALA A 106 -18.78 -22.27 -17.13
N GLN A 107 -18.99 -20.98 -16.90
CA GLN A 107 -18.23 -19.89 -17.54
C GLN A 107 -16.98 -19.47 -16.74
N VAL A 108 -16.79 -19.99 -15.53
CA VAL A 108 -15.62 -19.65 -14.72
C VAL A 108 -14.36 -20.26 -15.35
N PRO A 109 -13.32 -19.47 -15.64
CA PRO A 109 -12.06 -19.99 -16.17
C PRO A 109 -11.45 -21.05 -15.24
N GLN A 110 -10.73 -22.00 -15.83
CA GLN A 110 -10.02 -23.01 -15.06
C GLN A 110 -8.97 -22.38 -14.16
N TYR A 111 -8.22 -21.42 -14.69
CA TYR A 111 -7.21 -20.65 -13.97
C TYR A 111 -7.51 -19.16 -14.10
N LEU A 112 -7.53 -18.47 -12.98
CA LEU A 112 -7.65 -17.01 -12.94
C LEU A 112 -7.07 -16.51 -11.62
N THR A 113 -5.91 -15.90 -11.69
CA THR A 113 -5.27 -15.22 -10.56
C THR A 113 -5.45 -13.73 -10.72
N ARG A 114 -5.91 -13.04 -9.68
CA ARG A 114 -6.07 -11.59 -9.69
C ARG A 114 -5.07 -10.91 -8.78
N LEU A 115 -4.40 -9.89 -9.32
CA LEU A 115 -3.61 -8.93 -8.59
C LEU A 115 -4.43 -7.64 -8.48
N GLU A 116 -4.81 -7.24 -7.27
CA GLU A 116 -5.70 -6.10 -7.04
C GLU A 116 -5.08 -5.10 -6.07
N ALA A 117 -4.89 -3.87 -6.52
CA ALA A 117 -4.48 -2.75 -5.69
C ALA A 117 -5.70 -1.98 -5.20
N GLN A 118 -5.82 -1.83 -3.90
CA GLN A 118 -6.81 -1.00 -3.23
C GLN A 118 -6.15 0.27 -2.72
N VAL A 119 -6.62 1.41 -3.21
CA VAL A 119 -6.07 2.72 -2.86
C VAL A 119 -7.14 3.60 -2.23
N ARG A 120 -6.80 4.24 -1.12
CA ARG A 120 -7.64 5.18 -0.39
C ARG A 120 -6.97 6.55 -0.37
N PRO A 121 -7.33 7.46 -1.28
CA PRO A 121 -6.80 8.81 -1.29
C PRO A 121 -7.07 9.54 0.02
N GLN A 122 -6.04 10.12 0.61
CA GLN A 122 -6.08 10.66 1.97
C GLN A 122 -6.40 12.16 2.02
N THR A 123 -6.01 12.92 0.97
CA THR A 123 -6.27 14.35 0.90
C THR A 123 -7.40 14.67 -0.09
N ARG A 124 -7.98 15.87 0.01
CA ARG A 124 -9.01 16.33 -0.90
C ARG A 124 -8.49 16.39 -2.34
N GLU A 125 -7.26 16.87 -2.54
CA GLU A 125 -6.60 16.97 -3.84
C GLU A 125 -6.39 15.57 -4.46
N ALA A 126 -5.92 14.61 -3.65
CA ALA A 126 -5.76 13.23 -4.12
C ALA A 126 -7.11 12.61 -4.47
N ARG A 127 -8.16 12.83 -3.67
CA ARG A 127 -9.51 12.35 -3.96
C ARG A 127 -10.08 12.94 -5.25
N LEU A 128 -9.81 14.22 -5.51
CA LEU A 128 -10.19 14.86 -6.75
C LEU A 128 -9.38 14.33 -7.94
N ARG A 129 -8.06 14.14 -7.79
CA ARG A 129 -7.23 13.52 -8.83
C ARG A 129 -7.72 12.12 -9.20
N PHE A 130 -8.16 11.34 -8.22
CA PHE A 130 -8.68 10.00 -8.42
C PHE A 130 -10.03 9.97 -9.15
N SER A 131 -10.77 11.08 -9.26
CA SER A 131 -11.97 11.14 -10.07
C SER A 131 -11.71 11.10 -11.58
N THR A 132 -10.46 11.29 -12.00
CA THR A 132 -10.03 11.27 -13.41
C THR A 132 -8.92 10.27 -13.69
N ILE A 133 -8.52 9.48 -12.69
CA ILE A 133 -7.40 8.54 -12.82
C ILE A 133 -7.78 7.34 -13.69
N GLU A 134 -6.84 6.86 -14.48
CA GLU A 134 -7.01 5.62 -15.21
C GLU A 134 -6.61 4.40 -14.34
N PRO A 135 -7.19 3.19 -14.58
CA PRO A 135 -6.92 2.02 -13.75
C PRO A 135 -5.43 1.71 -13.59
N MET A 136 -4.64 1.82 -14.64
CA MET A 136 -3.20 1.56 -14.61
C MET A 136 -2.45 2.62 -13.78
N GLU A 137 -2.90 3.86 -13.76
CA GLU A 137 -2.31 4.91 -12.94
C GLU A 137 -2.51 4.65 -11.44
N VAL A 138 -3.61 3.98 -11.04
CA VAL A 138 -3.84 3.56 -9.64
C VAL A 138 -2.68 2.71 -9.13
N MET A 139 -2.10 1.86 -9.99
CA MET A 139 -0.94 1.04 -9.67
C MET A 139 0.34 1.85 -9.41
N GLY A 140 0.36 3.14 -9.81
CA GLY A 140 1.44 4.09 -9.52
C GLY A 140 1.42 4.68 -8.10
N SER A 141 0.44 4.32 -7.25
CA SER A 141 0.12 4.99 -5.98
C SER A 141 1.13 4.82 -4.85
N SER A 142 2.07 3.91 -4.96
CA SER A 142 3.16 3.75 -3.97
C SER A 142 4.46 3.29 -4.62
N THR A 143 5.59 3.55 -3.95
CA THR A 143 6.92 3.15 -4.46
C THR A 143 7.03 1.63 -4.59
N TRP A 144 6.56 0.90 -3.58
CA TRP A 144 6.63 -0.56 -3.57
C TRP A 144 5.69 -1.19 -4.62
N LEU A 145 4.54 -0.58 -4.88
CA LEU A 145 3.60 -1.06 -5.90
C LEU A 145 4.18 -0.89 -7.31
N ARG A 146 4.83 0.25 -7.59
CA ARG A 146 5.57 0.47 -8.84
C ARG A 146 6.71 -0.53 -9.02
N ALA A 147 7.48 -0.78 -7.94
CA ALA A 147 8.55 -1.77 -7.97
C ALA A 147 8.02 -3.17 -8.30
N LEU A 148 6.85 -3.54 -7.76
CA LEU A 148 6.20 -4.81 -8.09
C LEU A 148 5.82 -4.89 -9.58
N TRP A 149 5.18 -3.85 -10.12
CA TRP A 149 4.76 -3.83 -11.52
C TRP A 149 5.94 -3.93 -12.48
N ARG A 150 7.07 -3.33 -12.15
CA ARG A 150 8.31 -3.52 -12.91
C ARG A 150 8.74 -5.00 -12.96
N LEU A 151 8.64 -5.71 -11.85
CA LEU A 151 9.01 -7.12 -11.76
C LEU A 151 8.00 -8.06 -12.42
N VAL A 152 6.70 -7.80 -12.28
CA VAL A 152 5.63 -8.69 -12.75
C VAL A 152 5.33 -8.48 -14.23
N ALA A 153 5.34 -7.23 -14.71
CA ALA A 153 4.91 -6.87 -16.06
C ALA A 153 5.95 -6.09 -16.88
N GLY A 154 7.12 -5.79 -16.33
CA GLY A 154 8.14 -4.97 -16.99
C GLY A 154 7.73 -3.49 -17.19
N LEU A 155 6.72 -3.01 -16.47
CA LEU A 155 6.13 -1.69 -16.66
C LEU A 155 6.72 -0.65 -15.71
N GLU A 156 7.12 0.49 -16.29
CA GLU A 156 7.55 1.68 -15.56
C GLU A 156 6.37 2.64 -15.35
N LEU A 157 5.81 2.63 -14.15
CA LEU A 157 4.64 3.46 -13.82
C LEU A 157 5.04 4.80 -13.23
N GLN A 158 4.31 5.85 -13.62
CA GLN A 158 4.48 7.18 -13.04
C GLN A 158 3.96 7.24 -11.60
N PRO A 159 4.62 8.02 -10.72
CA PRO A 159 4.14 8.24 -9.37
C PRO A 159 2.77 8.92 -9.33
N VAL A 160 1.84 8.39 -8.53
CA VAL A 160 0.55 9.00 -8.25
C VAL A 160 0.45 9.35 -6.76
N GLN A 161 0.14 10.61 -6.48
CA GLN A 161 0.02 11.10 -5.11
C GLN A 161 -1.29 10.64 -4.47
N VAL A 162 -1.20 9.94 -3.34
CA VAL A 162 -2.34 9.39 -2.60
C VAL A 162 -2.61 10.15 -1.29
N GLY A 163 -1.57 10.72 -0.72
CA GLY A 163 -1.62 11.46 0.54
C GLY A 163 -0.86 12.76 0.47
N LYS A 164 -0.68 13.42 1.61
CA LYS A 164 0.30 14.51 1.69
C LYS A 164 1.63 13.92 1.23
N GLY A 165 2.19 14.46 0.16
CA GLY A 165 3.40 13.95 -0.51
C GLY A 165 4.69 14.01 0.30
N TYR A 166 4.53 14.29 1.57
CA TYR A 166 5.53 14.34 2.59
C TYR A 166 5.21 13.29 3.66
N ARG A 167 5.72 12.06 3.49
CA ARG A 167 6.16 11.34 4.68
C ARG A 167 7.29 12.20 5.24
N GLN A 168 7.03 12.88 6.35
CA GLN A 168 8.15 13.28 7.20
C GLN A 168 9.07 12.08 7.27
N ALA A 169 10.32 12.23 6.85
CA ALA A 169 11.33 11.20 7.05
C ALA A 169 11.19 10.73 8.49
N ASP A 170 11.41 9.44 8.75
CA ASP A 170 11.28 8.92 10.12
C ASP A 170 12.08 9.81 11.09
N ASP A 171 13.19 10.38 10.62
CA ASP A 171 14.02 11.35 11.34
C ASP A 171 13.32 12.67 11.65
N GLU A 172 12.49 13.21 10.75
CA GLU A 172 11.75 14.45 11.02
C GLU A 172 10.60 14.25 11.99
N ARG A 173 9.94 13.08 11.93
CA ARG A 173 8.92 12.70 12.94
C ARG A 173 9.57 12.48 14.30
N ALA A 174 10.72 11.81 14.33
CA ALA A 174 11.51 11.60 15.53
C ALA A 174 11.97 12.94 16.10
N TYR A 175 12.44 13.85 15.24
CA TYR A 175 12.83 15.20 15.65
C TYR A 175 11.65 16.04 16.19
N ALA A 176 10.51 16.04 15.50
CA ALA A 176 9.29 16.71 15.98
C ALA A 176 8.81 16.11 17.30
N TYR A 177 8.88 14.80 17.47
CA TYR A 177 8.59 14.11 18.72
C TYR A 177 9.56 14.51 19.83
N LEU A 178 10.87 14.53 19.54
CA LEU A 178 11.92 14.99 20.47
C LEU A 178 11.64 16.41 20.95
N LEU A 179 11.35 17.34 20.04
CA LEU A 179 11.02 18.73 20.43
C LEU A 179 9.74 18.81 21.25
N SER A 180 8.71 18.03 20.91
CA SER A 180 7.44 18.01 21.65
C SER A 180 7.61 17.43 23.05
N GLN A 181 8.29 16.30 23.19
CA GLN A 181 8.40 15.60 24.47
C GLN A 181 9.52 16.17 25.36
N TYR A 182 10.64 16.54 24.76
CA TYR A 182 11.86 16.91 25.48
C TYR A 182 12.26 18.38 25.33
N GLY A 183 11.49 19.19 24.59
CA GLY A 183 11.79 20.60 24.38
C GLY A 183 11.90 21.42 25.67
N GLY A 184 11.13 21.03 26.72
CA GLY A 184 11.25 21.61 28.06
C GLY A 184 12.60 21.30 28.73
N LEU A 185 13.07 20.06 28.62
CA LEU A 185 14.39 19.65 29.11
C LEU A 185 15.49 20.34 28.35
N LEU A 186 15.43 20.35 27.02
CA LEU A 186 16.44 21.00 26.18
C LEU A 186 16.59 22.49 26.49
N ARG A 187 15.49 23.21 26.76
CA ARG A 187 15.53 24.62 27.20
C ARG A 187 16.15 24.79 28.58
N ARG A 188 15.98 23.84 29.51
CA ARG A 188 16.69 23.87 30.81
C ARG A 188 18.17 23.65 30.61
N LEU A 189 18.57 22.63 29.87
CA LEU A 189 19.98 22.36 29.54
C LEU A 189 20.65 23.55 28.86
N HIS A 190 19.96 24.23 27.94
CA HIS A 190 20.45 25.44 27.29
C HIS A 190 20.78 26.55 28.33
N ARG A 191 19.94 26.75 29.32
CA ARG A 191 20.19 27.75 30.38
C ARG A 191 21.32 27.32 31.31
N ASP A 192 21.34 26.06 31.69
CA ASP A 192 22.27 25.53 32.69
C ASP A 192 23.70 25.38 32.10
N LEU A 193 23.82 25.05 30.80
CA LEU A 193 25.09 24.90 30.10
C LEU A 193 25.57 26.16 29.35
N GLY A 194 24.75 27.22 29.32
CA GLY A 194 25.14 28.51 28.76
C GLY A 194 24.99 28.67 27.24
N GLY A 195 24.31 27.75 26.54
CA GLY A 195 24.03 27.91 25.12
C GLY A 195 23.72 26.61 24.37
N TRP A 196 23.16 26.72 23.17
CA TRP A 196 22.81 25.57 22.33
C TRP A 196 24.02 24.77 21.86
N ASP A 197 25.16 25.45 21.66
CA ASP A 197 26.42 24.79 21.27
C ASP A 197 26.91 23.86 22.38
N CYS A 198 26.80 24.31 23.64
CA CYS A 198 27.15 23.49 24.82
C CYS A 198 26.21 22.30 24.98
N VAL A 199 24.91 22.48 24.74
CA VAL A 199 23.95 21.38 24.74
C VAL A 199 24.27 20.36 23.65
N GLY A 200 24.60 20.82 22.42
CA GLY A 200 24.97 19.96 21.32
C GLY A 200 26.22 19.14 21.61
N LEU A 201 27.26 19.77 22.18
CA LEU A 201 28.50 19.11 22.56
C LEU A 201 28.26 18.04 23.64
N GLN A 202 27.48 18.38 24.68
CA GLN A 202 27.15 17.44 25.76
C GLN A 202 26.37 16.25 25.24
N LEU A 203 25.32 16.48 24.46
CA LEU A 203 24.53 15.39 23.86
C LEU A 203 25.38 14.51 22.94
N GLY A 204 26.27 15.10 22.15
CA GLY A 204 27.18 14.36 21.27
C GLY A 204 28.14 13.48 22.06
N HIS A 205 28.71 14.00 23.16
CA HIS A 205 29.57 13.23 24.06
C HIS A 205 28.82 12.04 24.69
N ASP A 206 27.64 12.30 25.25
CA ASP A 206 26.84 11.29 25.95
C ASP A 206 26.35 10.18 25.00
N LEU A 207 25.99 10.52 23.75
CA LEU A 207 25.66 9.54 22.72
C LEU A 207 26.86 8.69 22.34
N ALA A 208 28.03 9.29 22.16
CA ALA A 208 29.26 8.55 21.83
C ALA A 208 29.70 7.60 22.97
N GLU A 209 29.47 7.96 24.24
CA GLU A 209 29.71 7.07 25.38
C GLU A 209 28.73 5.89 25.39
N ARG A 210 27.44 6.12 25.10
CA ARG A 210 26.43 5.08 25.00
C ARG A 210 26.74 4.08 23.90
N ASP A 211 27.17 4.55 22.74
CA ASP A 211 27.53 3.69 21.60
C ASP A 211 28.72 2.78 21.94
N ARG A 212 29.69 3.28 22.73
CA ARG A 212 30.82 2.47 23.23
C ARG A 212 30.40 1.45 24.29
N ALA A 213 29.38 1.75 25.08
CA ALA A 213 28.90 0.89 26.17
C ALA A 213 27.96 -0.23 25.66
N THR A 214 27.42 -0.13 24.42
CA THR A 214 26.50 -1.10 23.84
C THR A 214 27.26 -1.91 22.77
N PRO A 215 27.69 -3.15 23.03
CA PRO A 215 28.30 -3.99 22.01
C PRO A 215 27.30 -4.28 20.90
N SER A 216 27.72 -4.09 19.64
CA SER A 216 26.94 -4.49 18.46
C SER A 216 26.68 -5.99 18.50
N HIS A 217 25.44 -6.40 18.56
CA HIS A 217 24.99 -7.78 18.34
C HIS A 217 24.72 -8.01 16.86
#